data_b1f61e46b89ff79859df5bb12d6b40e5
#
_entry.id   b1f61e46b89ff79859df5bb12d6b40e5
#
_cell.length_a   1.000
_cell.length_b   1.000
_cell.length_c   1.000
_cell.angle_alpha   90.00
_cell.angle_beta   90.00
_cell.angle_gamma   90.00
#
_symmetry.space_group_name_H-M   'P 1'
#
loop_
_entity.id
_entity.type
_entity.pdbx_description
1 polymer ?
#
loop_
_entity_poly.entity_id
_entity_poly.type
_entity_poly.pdbx_seq_one_letter_code
_entity_poly.pdbx_strand_id
1 'polypeptide(L)'
;MAPRNLLCMRSNFLFGSRCWMIQLSAEMLFKSVSFRLFGVKYGSADAEHLKNEELLNNLLTMGVDVDMAKRRQPGVFNRVGTNEQDLKMFLLSKGAKEEVIASIISRYPRAITRTHESLSKRWDLWRRIMTSDLEIVNILERSPESFFRSNNNLNLENNIKFLYSVGLTRKCLCRLLTNAPRTFSNSLDLNKQMVELLQEICLSLGHNDPTDFVRKIILKNPFILSQSTKRVKANIEFLQSTFNLNNEELLILIRGPGAEILDLSNDYAKRNYTNIKEKLFSLGCTEEEVQKFVLSYPDVIFLGERKFNDKIDCLMEEKISISQIIENPRILDSSINTLKNRIKELVNAGYNLSTSSITLLSWSQKRYKAKLKKLNIG
;
A
#
# COMPACT_ATOMS: atom_id res chain seq x y z
N MET A 1 -33.20 -10.42 11.38
CA MET A 1 -32.46 -10.11 10.12
C MET A 1 -31.74 -8.78 10.31
N ALA A 2 -30.44 -8.79 10.51
CA ALA A 2 -29.64 -7.59 10.65
C ALA A 2 -28.43 -7.71 9.68
N PRO A 3 -28.06 -6.67 8.94
CA PRO A 3 -27.06 -6.78 7.89
C PRO A 3 -25.63 -6.78 8.47
N ARG A 4 -24.85 -7.73 7.98
CA ARG A 4 -23.40 -7.87 8.21
C ARG A 4 -22.64 -6.76 7.47
N ASN A 5 -22.32 -5.65 8.14
CA ASN A 5 -21.49 -4.58 7.60
C ASN A 5 -20.38 -4.14 8.57
N LEU A 6 -19.62 -5.08 9.13
CA LEU A 6 -18.61 -4.76 10.17
C LEU A 6 -17.19 -5.24 9.87
N LEU A 7 -16.89 -5.62 8.62
CA LEU A 7 -15.53 -6.13 8.26
C LEU A 7 -14.67 -5.17 7.42
N CYS A 8 -15.17 -3.97 7.12
CA CYS A 8 -14.46 -3.05 6.21
C CYS A 8 -13.59 -1.97 6.90
N MET A 9 -13.65 -1.82 8.22
CA MET A 9 -12.94 -0.73 8.91
C MET A 9 -11.55 -1.06 9.49
N ARG A 10 -11.12 -2.33 9.48
CA ARG A 10 -9.83 -2.68 10.11
C ARG A 10 -8.60 -2.59 9.21
N SER A 11 -8.76 -2.58 7.90
CA SER A 11 -7.63 -2.50 6.95
C SER A 11 -7.09 -1.08 6.70
N ASN A 12 -7.81 -0.04 7.08
CA ASN A 12 -7.44 1.33 6.72
C ASN A 12 -6.31 1.95 7.56
N PHE A 13 -6.01 1.43 8.75
CA PHE A 13 -4.97 2.01 9.62
C PHE A 13 -3.54 1.53 9.30
N LEU A 14 -3.40 0.31 8.79
CA LEU A 14 -2.08 -0.23 8.38
C LEU A 14 -1.65 0.25 6.98
N PHE A 15 -2.61 0.58 6.11
CA PHE A 15 -2.33 1.00 4.74
C PHE A 15 -1.73 2.41 4.60
N GLY A 16 -1.95 3.30 5.54
CA GLY A 16 -1.38 4.66 5.50
C GLY A 16 0.15 4.67 5.55
N SER A 17 0.76 3.78 6.32
CA SER A 17 2.22 3.71 6.46
C SER A 17 2.92 3.03 5.27
N ARG A 18 2.25 2.11 4.57
CA ARG A 18 2.83 1.42 3.39
C ARG A 18 2.91 2.28 2.14
N CYS A 19 1.95 3.17 1.95
CA CYS A 19 1.96 4.09 0.81
C CYS A 19 3.20 5.01 0.82
N TRP A 20 3.68 5.38 2.00
CA TRP A 20 4.88 6.21 2.18
C TRP A 20 6.20 5.46 1.89
N MET A 21 6.30 4.19 2.26
CA MET A 21 7.53 3.41 2.01
C MET A 21 7.73 3.04 0.54
N ILE A 22 6.63 2.77 -0.20
CA ILE A 22 6.70 2.55 -1.65
C ILE A 22 7.10 3.83 -2.39
N GLN A 23 6.73 4.99 -1.88
CA GLN A 23 7.10 6.28 -2.44
C GLN A 23 8.59 6.59 -2.27
N LEU A 24 9.20 6.24 -1.12
CA LEU A 24 10.64 6.41 -0.86
C LEU A 24 11.52 5.47 -1.72
N SER A 25 11.08 4.22 -1.96
CA SER A 25 11.84 3.30 -2.83
C SER A 25 11.78 3.69 -4.31
N ALA A 26 10.71 4.36 -4.76
CA ALA A 26 10.61 4.89 -6.12
C ALA A 26 11.51 6.13 -6.34
N GLU A 27 11.75 6.93 -5.31
CA GLU A 27 12.64 8.09 -5.41
C GLU A 27 14.12 7.70 -5.51
N MET A 28 14.54 6.59 -4.91
CA MET A 28 15.94 6.12 -5.00
C MET A 28 16.30 5.43 -6.33
N LEU A 29 15.32 4.89 -7.05
CA LEU A 29 15.55 4.23 -8.35
C LEU A 29 15.64 5.22 -9.54
N PHE A 30 15.27 6.49 -9.36
CA PHE A 30 15.29 7.48 -10.45
C PHE A 30 16.59 8.29 -10.55
N LYS A 31 17.60 8.07 -9.72
CA LYS A 31 18.87 8.81 -9.73
C LYS A 31 19.94 8.31 -10.69
N SER A 32 19.70 7.28 -11.46
CA SER A 32 20.72 6.71 -12.33
C SER A 32 20.25 6.38 -13.75
N VAL A 33 19.75 7.32 -14.55
CA VAL A 33 19.82 7.16 -16.02
C VAL A 33 19.59 8.52 -16.69
N SER A 34 20.58 8.91 -17.47
CA SER A 34 20.51 9.73 -18.68
C SER A 34 20.79 11.22 -18.60
N PHE A 35 22.07 11.56 -18.64
CA PHE A 35 22.55 12.65 -19.48
C PHE A 35 22.71 12.13 -20.92
N ARG A 36 21.97 12.67 -21.87
CA ARG A 36 22.37 12.73 -23.28
C ARG A 36 21.94 14.05 -23.88
N LEU A 37 22.95 14.79 -24.34
CA LEU A 37 22.86 16.00 -25.14
C LEU A 37 22.03 15.76 -26.40
N PHE A 38 21.14 16.71 -26.72
CA PHE A 38 20.72 16.96 -28.11
C PHE A 38 20.67 18.45 -28.40
N GLY A 39 21.17 18.74 -29.57
CA GLY A 39 21.55 20.03 -30.09
C GLY A 39 20.44 21.07 -30.20
N VAL A 40 20.86 22.28 -30.05
CA VAL A 40 20.11 23.54 -30.21
C VAL A 40 19.72 23.74 -31.66
N LYS A 41 18.41 23.92 -31.94
CA LYS A 41 17.92 24.63 -33.12
C LYS A 41 17.24 25.91 -32.65
N TYR A 42 17.80 27.04 -33.03
CA TYR A 42 17.24 28.37 -32.82
C TYR A 42 15.97 28.56 -33.66
N GLY A 43 14.89 28.95 -33.02
CA GLY A 43 13.63 29.37 -33.65
C GLY A 43 12.66 29.91 -32.60
N SER A 44 12.48 31.21 -32.55
CA SER A 44 11.49 32.02 -31.81
C SER A 44 11.50 31.86 -30.26
N ALA A 45 12.57 32.33 -29.63
CA ALA A 45 12.68 32.39 -28.16
C ALA A 45 11.55 33.22 -27.49
N ASP A 46 11.07 34.27 -28.16
CA ASP A 46 10.06 35.19 -27.59
C ASP A 46 8.65 34.54 -27.51
N ALA A 47 8.25 33.72 -28.48
CA ALA A 47 6.94 33.08 -28.50
C ALA A 47 6.87 31.89 -27.51
N GLU A 48 7.98 31.20 -27.26
CA GLU A 48 8.09 30.14 -26.24
C GLU A 48 8.09 30.72 -24.82
N HIS A 49 8.73 31.87 -24.63
CA HIS A 49 8.78 32.57 -23.34
C HIS A 49 7.38 33.05 -22.91
N LEU A 50 6.63 33.69 -23.81
CA LEU A 50 5.27 34.17 -23.59
C LEU A 50 4.29 33.04 -23.25
N LYS A 51 4.38 31.89 -23.95
CA LYS A 51 3.53 30.73 -23.67
C LYS A 51 3.85 30.06 -22.34
N ASN A 52 5.11 30.07 -21.92
CA ASN A 52 5.51 29.59 -20.61
C ASN A 52 4.96 30.46 -19.47
N GLU A 53 4.93 31.80 -19.65
CA GLU A 53 4.35 32.72 -18.66
C GLU A 53 2.83 32.54 -18.54
N GLU A 54 2.12 32.37 -19.65
CA GLU A 54 0.68 32.09 -19.63
C GLU A 54 0.35 30.80 -18.90
N LEU A 55 1.06 29.71 -19.20
CA LEU A 55 0.90 28.44 -18.48
C LEU A 55 1.14 28.62 -16.98
N LEU A 56 2.21 29.31 -16.58
CA LEU A 56 2.53 29.53 -15.18
C LEU A 56 1.43 30.34 -14.47
N ASN A 57 0.91 31.39 -15.10
CA ASN A 57 -0.19 32.18 -14.57
C ASN A 57 -1.47 31.37 -14.43
N ASN A 58 -1.80 30.53 -15.43
CA ASN A 58 -2.95 29.63 -15.38
C ASN A 58 -2.82 28.67 -14.18
N LEU A 59 -1.66 28.05 -14.01
CA LEU A 59 -1.43 27.09 -12.91
C LEU A 59 -1.47 27.77 -11.54
N LEU A 60 -0.89 28.98 -11.40
CA LEU A 60 -0.97 29.77 -10.16
C LEU A 60 -2.42 30.14 -9.82
N THR A 61 -3.20 30.57 -10.81
CA THR A 61 -4.63 30.89 -10.64
C THR A 61 -5.45 29.66 -10.23
N MET A 62 -5.02 28.47 -10.66
CA MET A 62 -5.63 27.19 -10.24
C MET A 62 -5.18 26.73 -8.85
N GLY A 63 -4.30 27.46 -8.17
CA GLY A 63 -3.76 27.09 -6.86
C GLY A 63 -2.70 25.99 -6.88
N VAL A 64 -2.07 25.74 -8.04
CA VAL A 64 -1.04 24.72 -8.20
C VAL A 64 0.27 25.19 -7.56
N ASP A 65 0.92 24.31 -6.77
CA ASP A 65 2.29 24.49 -6.30
C ASP A 65 3.26 24.29 -7.49
N VAL A 66 3.55 25.39 -8.18
CA VAL A 66 4.39 25.41 -9.39
C VAL A 66 5.82 24.97 -9.09
N ASP A 67 6.35 25.28 -7.90
CA ASP A 67 7.70 24.88 -7.51
C ASP A 67 7.78 23.38 -7.29
N MET A 68 6.80 22.78 -6.63
CA MET A 68 6.70 21.32 -6.52
C MET A 68 6.57 20.70 -7.91
N ALA A 69 5.71 21.21 -8.76
CA ALA A 69 5.47 20.70 -10.10
C ALA A 69 6.75 20.76 -10.97
N LYS A 70 7.50 21.86 -10.95
CA LYS A 70 8.79 22.01 -11.64
C LYS A 70 9.84 21.02 -11.12
N ARG A 71 9.95 20.83 -9.80
CA ARG A 71 10.86 19.84 -9.21
C ARG A 71 10.53 18.41 -9.63
N ARG A 72 9.24 18.09 -9.74
CA ARG A 72 8.82 16.72 -10.11
C ARG A 72 8.97 16.40 -11.58
N GLN A 73 8.59 17.29 -12.46
CA GLN A 73 8.58 17.04 -13.92
C GLN A 73 8.89 18.33 -14.71
N PRO A 74 10.15 18.83 -14.67
CA PRO A 74 10.52 20.10 -15.29
C PRO A 74 10.23 20.16 -16.79
N GLY A 75 10.38 19.05 -17.51
CA GLY A 75 10.16 18.98 -18.95
C GLY A 75 8.71 19.20 -19.43
N VAL A 76 7.74 19.25 -18.51
CA VAL A 76 6.35 19.58 -18.87
C VAL A 76 6.22 21.06 -19.19
N PHE A 77 6.97 21.92 -18.50
CA PHE A 77 6.93 23.37 -18.64
C PHE A 77 7.62 23.89 -19.92
N ASN A 78 8.38 23.04 -20.60
CA ASN A 78 9.02 23.36 -21.87
C ASN A 78 8.19 22.91 -23.08
N ARG A 79 6.94 22.45 -22.87
CA ARG A 79 6.08 21.98 -23.95
C ARG A 79 5.25 23.11 -24.53
N VAL A 80 5.17 23.14 -25.84
CA VAL A 80 4.24 23.97 -26.57
C VAL A 80 2.90 23.27 -26.65
N GLY A 81 1.87 23.88 -26.05
CA GLY A 81 0.51 23.31 -26.01
C GLY A 81 0.30 22.34 -24.83
N THR A 82 -0.34 22.83 -23.79
CA THR A 82 -0.82 22.13 -22.63
C THR A 82 -2.34 22.24 -22.57
N ASN A 83 -2.99 21.33 -21.88
CA ASN A 83 -4.45 21.24 -21.78
C ASN A 83 -4.90 21.43 -20.32
N GLU A 84 -4.28 22.35 -19.58
CA GLU A 84 -4.54 22.56 -18.15
C GLU A 84 -5.99 22.98 -17.88
N GLN A 85 -6.55 23.85 -18.71
CA GLN A 85 -7.95 24.30 -18.57
C GLN A 85 -8.93 23.18 -18.91
N ASP A 86 -8.68 22.43 -19.98
CA ASP A 86 -9.51 21.27 -20.35
C ASP A 86 -9.49 20.20 -19.26
N LEU A 87 -8.31 19.95 -18.67
CA LEU A 87 -8.15 19.04 -17.54
C LEU A 87 -8.94 19.51 -16.31
N LYS A 88 -8.87 20.82 -15.99
CA LYS A 88 -9.63 21.43 -14.91
C LYS A 88 -11.11 21.21 -15.12
N MET A 89 -11.64 21.60 -16.28
CA MET A 89 -13.07 21.48 -16.61
C MET A 89 -13.53 20.01 -16.59
N PHE A 90 -12.71 19.11 -17.13
CA PHE A 90 -12.98 17.67 -17.09
C PHE A 90 -13.11 17.15 -15.66
N LEU A 91 -12.14 17.44 -14.79
CA LEU A 91 -12.16 16.95 -13.41
C LEU A 91 -13.27 17.60 -12.57
N LEU A 92 -13.58 18.89 -12.78
CA LEU A 92 -14.74 19.56 -12.17
C LEU A 92 -16.05 18.88 -12.57
N SER A 93 -16.23 18.52 -13.85
CA SER A 93 -17.41 17.79 -14.34
C SER A 93 -17.59 16.41 -13.70
N LYS A 94 -16.50 15.85 -13.13
CA LYS A 94 -16.46 14.57 -12.42
C LYS A 94 -16.59 14.72 -10.90
N GLY A 95 -16.84 15.95 -10.41
CA GLY A 95 -17.04 16.25 -9.00
C GLY A 95 -15.76 16.44 -8.18
N ALA A 96 -14.61 16.63 -8.84
CA ALA A 96 -13.38 17.01 -8.14
C ALA A 96 -13.47 18.46 -7.65
N LYS A 97 -12.96 18.74 -6.46
CA LYS A 97 -12.81 20.10 -5.94
C LYS A 97 -11.57 20.77 -6.53
N GLU A 98 -11.54 22.11 -6.55
CA GLU A 98 -10.40 22.86 -7.10
C GLU A 98 -9.09 22.54 -6.37
N GLU A 99 -9.12 22.39 -5.05
CA GLU A 99 -7.93 22.04 -4.27
C GLU A 99 -7.40 20.64 -4.62
N VAL A 100 -8.27 19.70 -4.93
CA VAL A 100 -7.90 18.34 -5.36
C VAL A 100 -7.24 18.40 -6.74
N ILE A 101 -7.78 19.21 -7.66
CA ILE A 101 -7.22 19.40 -9.00
C ILE A 101 -5.83 20.04 -8.92
N ALA A 102 -5.69 21.10 -8.12
CA ALA A 102 -4.41 21.74 -7.84
C ALA A 102 -3.38 20.75 -7.27
N SER A 103 -3.78 19.95 -6.29
CA SER A 103 -2.95 18.90 -5.69
C SER A 103 -2.52 17.84 -6.71
N ILE A 104 -3.42 17.39 -7.59
CA ILE A 104 -3.13 16.41 -8.65
C ILE A 104 -2.06 16.98 -9.60
N ILE A 105 -2.23 18.20 -10.07
CA ILE A 105 -1.30 18.84 -11.02
C ILE A 105 0.05 19.11 -10.35
N SER A 106 0.07 19.62 -9.12
CA SER A 106 1.30 19.86 -8.34
C SER A 106 2.15 18.61 -8.21
N ARG A 107 1.52 17.47 -7.94
CA ARG A 107 2.21 16.19 -7.75
C ARG A 107 2.49 15.43 -9.04
N TYR A 108 1.68 15.63 -10.08
CA TYR A 108 1.84 14.97 -11.37
C TYR A 108 1.55 15.93 -12.53
N PRO A 109 2.45 16.90 -12.81
CA PRO A 109 2.25 17.94 -13.84
C PRO A 109 1.99 17.39 -15.24
N ARG A 110 2.50 16.21 -15.58
CA ARG A 110 2.23 15.55 -16.86
C ARG A 110 0.72 15.35 -17.14
N ALA A 111 -0.14 15.45 -16.14
CA ALA A 111 -1.59 15.40 -16.30
C ALA A 111 -2.10 16.44 -17.31
N ILE A 112 -1.53 17.66 -17.30
CA ILE A 112 -1.94 18.74 -18.23
C ILE A 112 -1.57 18.49 -19.70
N THR A 113 -0.80 17.45 -19.98
CA THR A 113 -0.45 17.06 -21.37
C THR A 113 -1.43 16.04 -21.97
N ARG A 114 -2.50 15.70 -21.26
CA ARG A 114 -3.49 14.71 -21.69
C ARG A 114 -4.62 15.39 -22.46
N THR A 115 -5.01 14.78 -23.58
CA THR A 115 -6.17 15.26 -24.36
C THR A 115 -7.47 14.84 -23.68
N HIS A 116 -8.52 15.64 -23.83
CA HIS A 116 -9.85 15.35 -23.32
C HIS A 116 -10.37 13.97 -23.78
N GLU A 117 -10.15 13.61 -25.06
CA GLU A 117 -10.54 12.30 -25.59
C GLU A 117 -9.87 11.14 -24.88
N SER A 118 -8.54 11.25 -24.64
CA SER A 118 -7.78 10.21 -23.91
C SER A 118 -8.25 10.09 -22.46
N LEU A 119 -8.55 11.20 -21.80
CA LEU A 119 -9.08 11.25 -20.45
C LEU A 119 -10.46 10.60 -20.36
N SER A 120 -11.39 10.97 -21.25
CA SER A 120 -12.75 10.40 -21.30
C SER A 120 -12.72 8.90 -21.50
N LYS A 121 -11.99 8.40 -22.49
CA LYS A 121 -11.86 6.95 -22.74
C LYS A 121 -11.32 6.21 -21.51
N ARG A 122 -10.31 6.75 -20.83
CA ARG A 122 -9.73 6.16 -19.63
C ARG A 122 -10.69 6.20 -18.46
N TRP A 123 -11.42 7.30 -18.32
CA TRP A 123 -12.45 7.43 -17.29
C TRP A 123 -13.54 6.39 -17.45
N ASP A 124 -14.03 6.17 -18.67
CA ASP A 124 -15.05 5.18 -18.98
C ASP A 124 -14.59 3.75 -18.65
N LEU A 125 -13.31 3.42 -18.93
CA LEU A 125 -12.73 2.13 -18.54
C LEU A 125 -12.73 1.95 -17.02
N TRP A 126 -12.36 2.98 -16.26
CA TRP A 126 -12.38 2.92 -14.79
C TRP A 126 -13.82 2.87 -14.25
N ARG A 127 -14.77 3.57 -14.89
CA ARG A 127 -16.20 3.52 -14.52
C ARG A 127 -16.84 2.13 -14.71
N ARG A 128 -16.32 1.31 -15.59
CA ARG A 128 -16.76 -0.11 -15.70
C ARG A 128 -16.44 -0.91 -14.44
N ILE A 129 -15.42 -0.50 -13.68
CA ILE A 129 -14.98 -1.14 -12.45
C ILE A 129 -15.59 -0.44 -11.23
N MET A 130 -15.45 0.88 -11.15
CA MET A 130 -15.87 1.71 -10.01
C MET A 130 -17.37 2.01 -10.04
N THR A 131 -17.95 2.35 -8.87
CA THR A 131 -19.37 2.60 -8.74
C THR A 131 -19.74 4.07 -8.93
N SER A 132 -18.83 4.98 -8.62
CA SER A 132 -19.04 6.43 -8.72
C SER A 132 -17.82 7.17 -9.28
N ASP A 133 -18.06 8.38 -9.81
CA ASP A 133 -16.98 9.27 -10.24
C ASP A 133 -16.16 9.76 -9.04
N LEU A 134 -16.79 9.97 -7.90
CA LEU A 134 -16.12 10.41 -6.68
C LEU A 134 -15.08 9.38 -6.18
N GLU A 135 -15.36 8.08 -6.31
CA GLU A 135 -14.36 7.03 -5.99
C GLU A 135 -13.12 7.16 -6.88
N ILE A 136 -13.30 7.45 -8.16
CA ILE A 136 -12.18 7.69 -9.09
C ILE A 136 -11.41 8.94 -8.68
N VAL A 137 -12.09 10.05 -8.39
CA VAL A 137 -11.46 11.29 -7.92
C VAL A 137 -10.62 11.03 -6.67
N ASN A 138 -11.12 10.27 -5.70
CA ASN A 138 -10.38 9.91 -4.48
C ASN A 138 -9.12 9.06 -4.78
N ILE A 139 -9.15 8.22 -5.81
CA ILE A 139 -7.96 7.48 -6.25
C ILE A 139 -6.96 8.43 -6.90
N LEU A 140 -7.42 9.35 -7.76
CA LEU A 140 -6.56 10.36 -8.41
C LEU A 140 -5.89 11.28 -7.40
N GLU A 141 -6.61 11.69 -6.35
CA GLU A 141 -6.05 12.50 -5.27
C GLU A 141 -4.90 11.79 -4.55
N ARG A 142 -4.96 10.48 -4.38
CA ARG A 142 -3.91 9.70 -3.72
C ARG A 142 -2.79 9.27 -4.67
N SER A 143 -3.10 8.90 -5.90
CA SER A 143 -2.19 8.31 -6.87
C SER A 143 -2.47 8.81 -8.29
N PRO A 144 -2.20 10.12 -8.59
CA PRO A 144 -2.47 10.69 -9.90
C PRO A 144 -1.70 9.99 -11.03
N GLU A 145 -0.49 9.52 -10.75
CA GLU A 145 0.34 8.83 -11.73
C GLU A 145 -0.30 7.55 -12.29
N SER A 146 -1.13 6.86 -11.51
CA SER A 146 -1.78 5.64 -11.95
C SER A 146 -2.76 5.86 -13.11
N PHE A 147 -3.34 7.04 -13.18
CA PHE A 147 -4.26 7.45 -14.24
C PHE A 147 -3.54 8.19 -15.38
N PHE A 148 -2.64 9.12 -15.05
CA PHE A 148 -2.04 10.03 -16.03
C PHE A 148 -0.70 9.55 -16.62
N ARG A 149 -0.12 8.43 -16.14
CA ARG A 149 1.20 7.96 -16.56
C ARG A 149 1.27 7.61 -18.05
N SER A 150 0.24 7.00 -18.60
CA SER A 150 0.22 6.52 -19.99
C SER A 150 -1.03 7.01 -20.72
N ASN A 151 -0.91 7.25 -22.03
CA ASN A 151 -2.03 7.47 -22.95
C ASN A 151 -2.55 6.16 -23.56
N ASN A 152 -1.89 5.03 -23.30
CA ASN A 152 -2.26 3.76 -23.89
C ASN A 152 -3.49 3.17 -23.17
N ASN A 153 -4.67 3.52 -23.68
CA ASN A 153 -5.95 3.01 -23.16
C ASN A 153 -6.19 1.56 -23.57
N LEU A 154 -5.61 1.09 -24.66
CA LEU A 154 -5.67 -0.31 -25.08
C LEU A 154 -4.95 -1.21 -24.07
N ASN A 155 -3.77 -0.79 -23.58
CA ASN A 155 -3.07 -1.53 -22.53
C ASN A 155 -3.91 -1.62 -21.25
N LEU A 156 -4.58 -0.53 -20.85
CA LEU A 156 -5.49 -0.53 -19.70
C LEU A 156 -6.65 -1.50 -19.91
N GLU A 157 -7.29 -1.49 -21.07
CA GLU A 157 -8.40 -2.38 -21.40
C GLU A 157 -7.96 -3.85 -21.39
N ASN A 158 -6.79 -4.14 -21.95
CA ASN A 158 -6.23 -5.49 -21.97
C ASN A 158 -5.88 -5.98 -20.56
N ASN A 159 -5.34 -5.11 -19.69
CA ASN A 159 -5.12 -5.43 -18.29
C ASN A 159 -6.44 -5.77 -17.56
N ILE A 160 -7.50 -5.00 -17.80
CA ILE A 160 -8.81 -5.27 -17.21
C ILE A 160 -9.34 -6.63 -17.67
N LYS A 161 -9.30 -6.91 -18.99
CA LYS A 161 -9.72 -8.20 -19.57
C LYS A 161 -8.91 -9.35 -19.00
N PHE A 162 -7.60 -9.22 -18.91
CA PHE A 162 -6.70 -10.22 -18.35
C PHE A 162 -7.02 -10.51 -16.87
N LEU A 163 -7.21 -9.49 -16.04
CA LEU A 163 -7.54 -9.69 -14.65
C LEU A 163 -8.90 -10.37 -14.45
N TYR A 164 -9.88 -10.13 -15.33
CA TYR A 164 -11.11 -10.90 -15.36
C TYR A 164 -10.86 -12.37 -15.73
N SER A 165 -9.99 -12.64 -16.72
CA SER A 165 -9.68 -14.02 -17.13
C SER A 165 -8.95 -14.82 -16.05
N VAL A 166 -8.26 -14.17 -15.13
CA VAL A 166 -7.64 -14.77 -13.91
C VAL A 166 -8.69 -15.07 -12.82
N GLY A 167 -9.97 -14.83 -13.08
CA GLY A 167 -11.06 -15.11 -12.14
C GLY A 167 -11.34 -13.98 -11.12
N LEU A 168 -10.82 -12.77 -11.33
CA LEU A 168 -11.15 -11.63 -10.47
C LEU A 168 -12.53 -11.07 -10.87
N THR A 169 -13.42 -10.94 -9.90
CA THR A 169 -14.74 -10.32 -10.11
C THR A 169 -14.63 -8.80 -10.16
N ARG A 170 -15.67 -8.10 -10.63
CA ARG A 170 -15.75 -6.64 -10.60
C ARG A 170 -15.45 -6.07 -9.20
N LYS A 171 -15.98 -6.71 -8.16
CA LYS A 171 -15.72 -6.31 -6.76
C LYS A 171 -14.23 -6.43 -6.38
N CYS A 172 -13.57 -7.49 -6.85
CA CYS A 172 -12.13 -7.66 -6.66
C CYS A 172 -11.33 -6.59 -7.40
N LEU A 173 -11.71 -6.30 -8.66
CA LEU A 173 -11.06 -5.24 -9.44
C LEU A 173 -11.27 -3.85 -8.85
N CYS A 174 -12.46 -3.55 -8.33
CA CYS A 174 -12.75 -2.30 -7.60
C CYS A 174 -11.79 -2.17 -6.40
N ARG A 175 -11.65 -3.21 -5.59
CA ARG A 175 -10.72 -3.23 -4.46
C ARG A 175 -9.26 -3.09 -4.91
N LEU A 176 -8.87 -3.78 -5.99
CA LEU A 176 -7.51 -3.71 -6.53
C LEU A 176 -7.21 -2.30 -7.06
N LEU A 177 -8.14 -1.70 -7.83
CA LEU A 177 -7.98 -0.34 -8.35
C LEU A 177 -7.93 0.71 -7.23
N THR A 178 -8.70 0.50 -6.16
CA THR A 178 -8.68 1.38 -4.99
C THR A 178 -7.34 1.31 -4.23
N ASN A 179 -6.78 0.11 -4.04
CA ASN A 179 -5.61 -0.08 -3.18
C ASN A 179 -4.28 -0.04 -3.94
N ALA A 180 -4.23 -0.62 -5.15
CA ALA A 180 -3.04 -0.72 -5.97
C ALA A 180 -3.31 -0.30 -7.44
N PRO A 181 -3.71 0.96 -7.68
CA PRO A 181 -4.14 1.43 -9.00
C PRO A 181 -3.03 1.33 -10.07
N ARG A 182 -1.76 1.30 -9.66
CA ARG A 182 -0.61 1.11 -10.58
C ARG A 182 -0.67 -0.19 -11.36
N THR A 183 -1.26 -1.24 -10.83
CA THR A 183 -1.47 -2.53 -11.50
C THR A 183 -2.12 -2.36 -12.87
N PHE A 184 -3.07 -1.43 -12.98
CA PHE A 184 -3.78 -1.14 -14.22
C PHE A 184 -2.97 -0.32 -15.23
N SER A 185 -1.88 0.29 -14.81
CA SER A 185 -0.95 1.08 -15.66
C SER A 185 0.35 0.33 -15.99
N ASN A 186 0.57 -0.86 -15.45
CA ASN A 186 1.67 -1.74 -15.82
C ASN A 186 1.50 -2.22 -17.28
N SER A 187 2.59 -2.67 -17.91
CA SER A 187 2.44 -3.45 -19.14
C SER A 187 1.69 -4.75 -18.85
N LEU A 188 0.89 -5.22 -19.81
CA LEU A 188 0.17 -6.49 -19.69
C LEU A 188 1.12 -7.65 -19.38
N ASP A 189 2.31 -7.64 -20.01
CA ASP A 189 3.30 -8.71 -19.85
C ASP A 189 3.84 -8.81 -18.42
N LEU A 190 4.04 -7.69 -17.72
CA LEU A 190 4.44 -7.70 -16.31
C LEU A 190 3.38 -8.34 -15.41
N ASN A 191 2.12 -8.03 -15.64
CA ASN A 191 1.03 -8.64 -14.89
C ASN A 191 0.91 -10.14 -15.20
N LYS A 192 1.07 -10.54 -16.48
CA LYS A 192 1.09 -11.96 -16.87
C LYS A 192 2.23 -12.72 -16.21
N GLN A 193 3.47 -12.23 -16.30
CA GLN A 193 4.64 -12.85 -15.68
C GLN A 193 4.46 -13.08 -14.17
N MET A 194 3.85 -12.12 -13.46
CA MET A 194 3.57 -12.30 -12.05
C MET A 194 2.51 -13.37 -11.79
N VAL A 195 1.44 -13.39 -12.58
CA VAL A 195 0.40 -14.42 -12.46
C VAL A 195 0.96 -15.81 -12.77
N GLU A 196 1.74 -15.95 -13.84
CA GLU A 196 2.43 -17.19 -14.23
C GLU A 196 3.35 -17.68 -13.10
N LEU A 197 4.17 -16.79 -12.54
CA LEU A 197 5.00 -17.13 -11.38
C LEU A 197 4.18 -17.64 -10.19
N LEU A 198 3.08 -16.98 -9.85
CA LEU A 198 2.24 -17.42 -8.74
C LEU A 198 1.59 -18.78 -9.01
N GLN A 199 1.23 -19.07 -10.28
CA GLN A 199 0.72 -20.38 -10.69
C GLN A 199 1.80 -21.47 -10.58
N GLU A 200 3.03 -21.18 -11.03
CA GLU A 200 4.18 -22.09 -10.89
C GLU A 200 4.46 -22.41 -9.41
N ILE A 201 4.45 -21.41 -8.54
CA ILE A 201 4.62 -21.58 -7.09
C ILE A 201 3.52 -22.46 -6.52
N CYS A 202 2.26 -22.22 -6.89
CA CYS A 202 1.13 -23.01 -6.46
C CYS A 202 1.32 -24.50 -6.75
N LEU A 203 1.68 -24.80 -8.01
CA LEU A 203 1.92 -26.17 -8.47
C LEU A 203 3.14 -26.81 -7.80
N SER A 204 4.24 -26.07 -7.66
CA SER A 204 5.46 -26.57 -6.99
C SER A 204 5.24 -26.92 -5.51
N LEU A 205 4.29 -26.23 -4.85
CA LEU A 205 3.88 -26.52 -3.48
C LEU A 205 2.81 -27.64 -3.37
N GLY A 206 2.43 -28.24 -4.50
CA GLY A 206 1.49 -29.38 -4.53
C GLY A 206 0.01 -29.00 -4.47
N HIS A 207 -0.35 -27.73 -4.74
CA HIS A 207 -1.75 -27.30 -4.74
C HIS A 207 -2.33 -27.35 -6.17
N ASN A 208 -3.51 -27.94 -6.33
CA ASN A 208 -4.10 -28.26 -7.64
C ASN A 208 -5.00 -27.17 -8.23
N ASP A 209 -5.23 -26.05 -7.53
CA ASP A 209 -6.04 -24.93 -8.05
C ASP A 209 -5.21 -23.63 -8.10
N PRO A 210 -4.41 -23.46 -9.17
CA PRO A 210 -3.58 -22.26 -9.34
C PRO A 210 -4.42 -20.98 -9.54
N THR A 211 -5.64 -21.09 -10.08
CA THR A 211 -6.52 -19.93 -10.30
C THR A 211 -7.04 -19.37 -8.97
N ASP A 212 -7.55 -20.24 -8.10
CA ASP A 212 -7.99 -19.82 -6.76
C ASP A 212 -6.82 -19.31 -5.91
N PHE A 213 -5.65 -19.96 -6.03
CA PHE A 213 -4.44 -19.53 -5.34
C PHE A 213 -4.06 -18.08 -5.72
N VAL A 214 -3.91 -17.79 -7.02
CA VAL A 214 -3.57 -16.45 -7.52
C VAL A 214 -4.61 -15.42 -7.08
N ARG A 215 -5.88 -15.74 -7.22
CA ARG A 215 -6.97 -14.88 -6.79
C ARG A 215 -6.88 -14.55 -5.29
N LYS A 216 -6.62 -15.54 -4.44
CA LYS A 216 -6.47 -15.34 -2.99
C LYS A 216 -5.27 -14.48 -2.64
N ILE A 217 -4.12 -14.71 -3.30
CA ILE A 217 -2.92 -13.88 -3.10
C ILE A 217 -3.20 -12.43 -3.47
N ILE A 218 -3.76 -12.16 -4.66
CA ILE A 218 -4.08 -10.79 -5.10
C ILE A 218 -5.07 -10.10 -4.16
N LEU A 219 -6.05 -10.81 -3.62
CA LEU A 219 -7.02 -10.25 -2.68
C LEU A 219 -6.40 -9.95 -1.30
N LYS A 220 -5.42 -10.72 -0.87
CA LYS A 220 -4.69 -10.47 0.38
C LYS A 220 -3.61 -9.40 0.21
N ASN A 221 -2.88 -9.48 -0.87
CA ASN A 221 -1.81 -8.55 -1.22
C ASN A 221 -2.06 -7.89 -2.58
N PRO A 222 -2.84 -6.78 -2.63
CA PRO A 222 -3.13 -6.07 -3.88
C PRO A 222 -1.89 -5.52 -4.59
N PHE A 223 -0.77 -5.35 -3.87
CA PHE A 223 0.46 -4.78 -4.41
C PHE A 223 1.34 -5.82 -5.12
N ILE A 224 1.03 -7.12 -5.01
CA ILE A 224 1.84 -8.20 -5.56
C ILE A 224 2.12 -8.04 -7.07
N LEU A 225 1.10 -7.62 -7.85
CA LEU A 225 1.22 -7.40 -9.29
C LEU A 225 2.13 -6.21 -9.67
N SER A 226 2.50 -5.37 -8.70
CA SER A 226 3.42 -4.24 -8.89
C SER A 226 4.86 -4.58 -8.50
N GLN A 227 5.11 -5.80 -8.06
CA GLN A 227 6.43 -6.25 -7.62
C GLN A 227 7.20 -6.97 -8.75
N SER A 228 8.51 -7.11 -8.58
CA SER A 228 9.30 -7.96 -9.46
C SER A 228 9.17 -9.44 -9.08
N THR A 229 9.13 -10.31 -10.07
CA THR A 229 9.12 -11.77 -9.86
C THR A 229 10.33 -12.24 -9.03
N LYS A 230 11.51 -11.63 -9.23
CA LYS A 230 12.70 -11.89 -8.42
C LYS A 230 12.49 -11.64 -6.93
N ARG A 231 11.79 -10.53 -6.57
CA ARG A 231 11.51 -10.21 -5.17
C ARG A 231 10.58 -11.24 -4.53
N VAL A 232 9.52 -11.63 -5.24
CA VAL A 232 8.56 -12.63 -4.75
C VAL A 232 9.26 -13.98 -4.51
N LYS A 233 10.08 -14.45 -5.46
CA LYS A 233 10.88 -15.67 -5.30
C LYS A 233 11.81 -15.59 -4.09
N ALA A 234 12.56 -14.51 -3.94
CA ALA A 234 13.47 -14.33 -2.82
C ALA A 234 12.76 -14.30 -1.45
N ASN A 235 11.54 -13.76 -1.39
CA ASN A 235 10.76 -13.75 -0.14
C ASN A 235 10.17 -15.13 0.18
N ILE A 236 9.80 -15.92 -0.82
CA ILE A 236 9.38 -17.32 -0.64
C ILE A 236 10.54 -18.16 -0.12
N GLU A 237 11.71 -18.05 -0.73
CA GLU A 237 12.93 -18.73 -0.28
C GLU A 237 13.32 -18.32 1.15
N PHE A 238 13.19 -17.03 1.48
CA PHE A 238 13.42 -16.52 2.82
C PHE A 238 12.44 -17.15 3.84
N LEU A 239 11.14 -17.18 3.55
CA LEU A 239 10.15 -17.77 4.44
C LEU A 239 10.41 -19.26 4.64
N GLN A 240 10.64 -20.00 3.55
CA GLN A 240 10.84 -21.45 3.60
C GLN A 240 12.12 -21.82 4.36
N SER A 241 13.25 -21.16 4.05
CA SER A 241 14.55 -21.49 4.66
C SER A 241 14.67 -21.00 6.10
N THR A 242 14.13 -19.80 6.42
CA THR A 242 14.28 -19.21 7.76
C THR A 242 13.42 -19.92 8.80
N PHE A 243 12.22 -20.37 8.40
CA PHE A 243 11.29 -21.04 9.31
C PHE A 243 11.22 -22.54 9.10
N ASN A 244 12.06 -23.09 8.22
CA ASN A 244 12.13 -24.53 7.88
C ASN A 244 10.75 -25.12 7.54
N LEU A 245 9.96 -24.37 6.74
CA LEU A 245 8.59 -24.75 6.40
C LEU A 245 8.56 -25.83 5.32
N ASN A 246 7.73 -26.84 5.52
CA ASN A 246 7.37 -27.73 4.44
C ASN A 246 6.42 -27.03 3.44
N ASN A 247 6.13 -27.69 2.31
CA ASN A 247 5.32 -27.08 1.24
C ASN A 247 3.91 -26.73 1.69
N GLU A 248 3.27 -27.55 2.53
CA GLU A 248 1.93 -27.32 3.04
C GLU A 248 1.88 -26.13 4.00
N GLU A 249 2.82 -26.06 4.93
CA GLU A 249 2.95 -24.93 5.87
C GLU A 249 3.22 -23.61 5.15
N LEU A 250 4.13 -23.61 4.18
CA LEU A 250 4.42 -22.45 3.35
C LEU A 250 3.16 -22.02 2.56
N LEU A 251 2.46 -22.96 1.96
CA LEU A 251 1.21 -22.70 1.23
C LEU A 251 0.14 -22.04 2.12
N ILE A 252 -0.04 -22.56 3.34
CA ILE A 252 -0.98 -22.00 4.32
C ILE A 252 -0.56 -20.56 4.68
N LEU A 253 0.73 -20.34 4.95
CA LEU A 253 1.26 -19.04 5.34
C LEU A 253 1.04 -18.00 4.24
N ILE A 254 1.44 -18.28 2.99
CA ILE A 254 1.35 -17.31 1.88
C ILE A 254 -0.07 -17.11 1.34
N ARG A 255 -0.97 -18.07 1.50
CA ARG A 255 -2.42 -17.87 1.23
C ARG A 255 -3.14 -17.11 2.34
N GLY A 256 -2.52 -17.00 3.48
CA GLY A 256 -3.06 -16.42 4.71
C GLY A 256 -2.35 -15.13 5.12
N PRO A 257 -1.87 -15.10 6.38
CA PRO A 257 -1.30 -13.90 6.98
C PRO A 257 0.06 -13.49 6.40
N GLY A 258 0.83 -14.43 5.83
CA GLY A 258 2.14 -14.16 5.24
C GLY A 258 2.10 -13.62 3.80
N ALA A 259 0.92 -13.55 3.17
CA ALA A 259 0.80 -13.07 1.77
C ALA A 259 1.44 -11.70 1.54
N GLU A 260 1.35 -10.81 2.51
CA GLU A 260 1.84 -9.44 2.41
C GLU A 260 3.38 -9.35 2.55
N ILE A 261 4.05 -10.38 3.09
CA ILE A 261 5.53 -10.43 3.15
C ILE A 261 6.11 -10.54 1.73
N LEU A 262 5.36 -11.12 0.79
CA LEU A 262 5.82 -11.34 -0.58
C LEU A 262 6.16 -10.04 -1.34
N ASP A 263 5.61 -8.90 -0.95
CA ASP A 263 5.88 -7.61 -1.57
C ASP A 263 6.94 -6.76 -0.85
N LEU A 264 7.43 -7.20 0.30
CA LEU A 264 8.49 -6.50 1.01
C LEU A 264 9.82 -6.56 0.26
N SER A 265 10.68 -5.57 0.51
CA SER A 265 12.09 -5.70 0.19
C SER A 265 12.67 -6.87 1.00
N ASN A 266 13.33 -7.81 0.34
CA ASN A 266 13.92 -8.99 0.99
C ASN A 266 14.89 -8.59 2.11
N ASP A 267 15.76 -7.58 1.86
CA ASP A 267 16.70 -7.06 2.86
C ASP A 267 15.95 -6.45 4.07
N TYR A 268 14.82 -5.79 3.83
CA TYR A 268 13.99 -5.24 4.91
C TYR A 268 13.38 -6.36 5.75
N ALA A 269 12.82 -7.38 5.10
CA ALA A 269 12.23 -8.51 5.81
C ALA A 269 13.27 -9.25 6.66
N LYS A 270 14.44 -9.56 6.09
CA LYS A 270 15.56 -10.21 6.79
C LYS A 270 16.05 -9.39 7.97
N ARG A 271 16.33 -8.09 7.76
CA ARG A 271 16.79 -7.20 8.82
C ARG A 271 15.79 -7.11 9.97
N ASN A 272 14.50 -6.93 9.66
CA ASN A 272 13.49 -6.85 10.71
C ASN A 272 13.33 -8.17 11.46
N TYR A 273 13.39 -9.31 10.77
CA TYR A 273 13.40 -10.61 11.45
C TYR A 273 14.60 -10.76 12.38
N THR A 274 15.81 -10.39 11.93
CA THR A 274 17.01 -10.42 12.77
C THR A 274 16.83 -9.54 14.01
N ASN A 275 16.35 -8.32 13.86
CA ASN A 275 16.10 -7.41 14.99
C ASN A 275 15.07 -7.98 15.98
N ILE A 276 13.98 -8.58 15.47
CA ILE A 276 12.97 -9.25 16.31
C ILE A 276 13.61 -10.40 17.09
N LYS A 277 14.37 -11.24 16.41
CA LYS A 277 15.07 -12.39 17.01
C LYS A 277 16.04 -11.94 18.10
N GLU A 278 16.92 -10.98 17.82
CA GLU A 278 17.88 -10.42 18.79
C GLU A 278 17.19 -9.85 20.02
N LYS A 279 16.13 -9.06 19.83
CA LYS A 279 15.36 -8.50 20.95
C LYS A 279 14.72 -9.57 21.81
N LEU A 280 14.06 -10.56 21.20
CA LEU A 280 13.40 -11.64 21.95
C LEU A 280 14.40 -12.55 22.64
N PHE A 281 15.55 -12.83 22.02
CA PHE A 281 16.64 -13.58 22.66
C PHE A 281 17.20 -12.85 23.88
N SER A 282 17.37 -11.52 23.81
CA SER A 282 17.83 -10.72 24.96
C SER A 282 16.84 -10.77 26.14
N LEU A 283 15.60 -11.16 25.88
CA LEU A 283 14.54 -11.35 26.88
C LEU A 283 14.35 -12.82 27.30
N GLY A 284 15.24 -13.71 26.86
CA GLY A 284 15.27 -15.13 27.26
C GLY A 284 14.38 -16.06 26.42
N CYS A 285 13.86 -15.61 25.28
CA CYS A 285 13.08 -16.47 24.39
C CYS A 285 13.96 -17.45 23.63
N THR A 286 13.43 -18.63 23.36
CA THR A 286 14.09 -19.64 22.52
C THR A 286 13.87 -19.38 21.02
N GLU A 287 14.67 -20.04 20.16
CA GLU A 287 14.48 -19.97 18.68
C GLU A 287 13.08 -20.41 18.29
N GLU A 288 12.57 -21.49 18.88
CA GLU A 288 11.23 -22.02 18.59
C GLU A 288 10.13 -21.03 18.96
N GLU A 289 10.26 -20.34 20.10
CA GLU A 289 9.30 -19.32 20.53
C GLU A 289 9.30 -18.12 19.57
N VAL A 290 10.47 -17.68 19.11
CA VAL A 290 10.61 -16.59 18.13
C VAL A 290 9.96 -16.97 16.79
N GLN A 291 10.25 -18.18 16.28
CA GLN A 291 9.67 -18.65 15.03
C GLN A 291 8.13 -18.78 15.14
N LYS A 292 7.65 -19.40 16.21
CA LYS A 292 6.21 -19.52 16.48
C LYS A 292 5.53 -18.16 16.58
N PHE A 293 6.14 -17.20 17.26
CA PHE A 293 5.64 -15.84 17.37
C PHE A 293 5.49 -15.18 16.00
N VAL A 294 6.54 -15.21 15.17
CA VAL A 294 6.51 -14.59 13.83
C VAL A 294 5.53 -15.30 12.89
N LEU A 295 5.45 -16.63 12.93
CA LEU A 295 4.51 -17.40 12.11
C LEU A 295 3.05 -17.18 12.54
N SER A 296 2.80 -17.02 13.84
CA SER A 296 1.44 -16.73 14.36
C SER A 296 1.00 -15.29 14.03
N TYR A 297 1.95 -14.37 13.91
CA TYR A 297 1.70 -12.95 13.65
C TYR A 297 2.74 -12.37 12.67
N PRO A 298 2.69 -12.74 11.39
CA PRO A 298 3.65 -12.31 10.37
C PRO A 298 3.72 -10.79 10.18
N ASP A 299 2.67 -10.06 10.58
CA ASP A 299 2.62 -8.59 10.52
C ASP A 299 3.72 -7.93 11.38
N VAL A 300 4.30 -8.65 12.32
CA VAL A 300 5.43 -8.16 13.13
C VAL A 300 6.65 -7.81 12.26
N ILE A 301 6.87 -8.50 11.14
CA ILE A 301 7.97 -8.23 10.20
C ILE A 301 7.86 -6.82 9.58
N PHE A 302 6.66 -6.23 9.57
CA PHE A 302 6.45 -4.86 9.08
C PHE A 302 6.78 -3.78 10.11
N LEU A 303 6.97 -4.16 11.36
CA LEU A 303 7.41 -3.22 12.38
C LEU A 303 8.91 -2.97 12.22
N GLY A 304 9.30 -1.71 11.98
CA GLY A 304 10.72 -1.35 12.02
C GLY A 304 11.28 -1.52 13.44
N GLU A 305 12.58 -1.79 13.53
CA GLU A 305 13.33 -2.07 14.76
C GLU A 305 12.92 -1.18 15.94
N ARG A 306 13.03 0.13 15.78
CA ARG A 306 12.69 1.09 16.84
C ARG A 306 11.26 0.91 17.33
N LYS A 307 10.28 0.81 16.41
CA LYS A 307 8.87 0.68 16.80
C LYS A 307 8.59 -0.64 17.50
N PHE A 308 9.26 -1.70 17.09
CA PHE A 308 9.14 -3.00 17.74
C PHE A 308 9.70 -2.95 19.15
N ASN A 309 10.95 -2.49 19.30
CA ASN A 309 11.63 -2.39 20.58
C ASN A 309 10.87 -1.49 21.56
N ASP A 310 10.51 -0.26 21.13
CA ASP A 310 9.76 0.70 21.96
C ASP A 310 8.44 0.11 22.48
N LYS A 311 7.76 -0.73 21.69
CA LYS A 311 6.50 -1.38 22.11
C LYS A 311 6.75 -2.51 23.12
N ILE A 312 7.76 -3.34 22.86
CA ILE A 312 8.14 -4.41 23.80
C ILE A 312 8.56 -3.80 25.13
N ASP A 313 9.46 -2.81 25.11
CA ASP A 313 9.95 -2.16 26.33
C ASP A 313 8.81 -1.50 27.12
N CYS A 314 7.92 -0.78 26.43
CA CYS A 314 6.74 -0.18 27.05
C CYS A 314 5.84 -1.22 27.77
N LEU A 315 5.66 -2.40 27.20
CA LEU A 315 4.85 -3.47 27.80
C LEU A 315 5.57 -4.13 28.98
N MET A 316 6.88 -4.35 28.87
CA MET A 316 7.71 -4.91 29.94
C MET A 316 7.83 -3.97 31.16
N GLU A 317 7.94 -2.63 30.92
CA GLU A 317 7.94 -1.62 32.00
C GLU A 317 6.65 -1.68 32.82
N GLU A 318 5.54 -2.04 32.21
CA GLU A 318 4.23 -2.21 32.86
C GLU A 318 4.01 -3.63 33.44
N LYS A 319 5.10 -4.40 33.63
CA LYS A 319 5.12 -5.74 34.24
C LYS A 319 4.33 -6.80 33.44
N ILE A 320 4.13 -6.59 32.15
CA ILE A 320 3.60 -7.58 31.25
C ILE A 320 4.75 -8.50 30.81
N SER A 321 4.66 -9.79 31.04
CA SER A 321 5.74 -10.73 30.73
C SER A 321 5.89 -10.94 29.22
N ILE A 322 7.10 -11.30 28.79
CA ILE A 322 7.36 -11.59 27.37
C ILE A 322 6.50 -12.78 26.89
N SER A 323 6.25 -13.77 27.72
CA SER A 323 5.36 -14.91 27.39
C SER A 323 3.94 -14.44 27.07
N GLN A 324 3.38 -13.53 27.88
CA GLN A 324 2.06 -12.95 27.61
C GLN A 324 2.03 -12.20 26.26
N ILE A 325 3.12 -11.50 25.90
CA ILE A 325 3.24 -10.76 24.64
C ILE A 325 3.28 -11.74 23.46
N ILE A 326 4.09 -12.80 23.55
CA ILE A 326 4.20 -13.85 22.52
C ILE A 326 2.86 -14.56 22.28
N GLU A 327 2.12 -14.85 23.35
CA GLU A 327 0.78 -15.45 23.24
C GLU A 327 -0.28 -14.52 22.66
N ASN A 328 -0.07 -13.19 22.78
CA ASN A 328 -1.02 -12.17 22.36
C ASN A 328 -0.40 -11.11 21.42
N PRO A 329 0.25 -11.49 20.32
CA PRO A 329 1.09 -10.61 19.51
C PRO A 329 0.32 -9.44 18.88
N ARG A 330 -0.99 -9.55 18.69
CA ARG A 330 -1.84 -8.50 18.14
C ARG A 330 -1.91 -7.23 18.98
N ILE A 331 -1.44 -7.25 20.23
CA ILE A 331 -1.29 -6.02 21.02
C ILE A 331 -0.33 -5.03 20.36
N LEU A 332 0.63 -5.54 19.57
CA LEU A 332 1.59 -4.76 18.82
C LEU A 332 0.97 -3.97 17.64
N ASP A 333 -0.31 -4.22 17.27
CA ASP A 333 -1.05 -3.39 16.30
C ASP A 333 -1.34 -2.00 16.84
N SER A 334 -1.46 -1.88 18.15
CA SER A 334 -1.78 -0.62 18.82
C SER A 334 -0.58 0.34 18.84
N SER A 335 -0.85 1.66 18.75
CA SER A 335 0.20 2.67 18.96
C SER A 335 0.66 2.66 20.42
N ILE A 336 1.90 3.08 20.68
CA ILE A 336 2.45 3.20 22.05
C ILE A 336 1.56 4.07 22.93
N ASN A 337 1.06 5.19 22.40
CA ASN A 337 0.14 6.06 23.13
C ASN A 337 -1.16 5.35 23.49
N THR A 338 -1.71 4.55 22.57
CA THR A 338 -2.91 3.74 22.83
C THR A 338 -2.64 2.69 23.90
N LEU A 339 -1.48 2.02 23.85
CA LEU A 339 -1.07 1.03 24.86
C LEU A 339 -0.96 1.68 26.24
N LYS A 340 -0.17 2.75 26.36
CA LYS A 340 0.01 3.49 27.64
C LYS A 340 -1.31 3.96 28.23
N ASN A 341 -2.19 4.55 27.41
CA ASN A 341 -3.49 5.02 27.86
C ASN A 341 -4.37 3.88 28.38
N ARG A 342 -4.46 2.76 27.61
CA ARG A 342 -5.25 1.59 28.00
C ARG A 342 -4.72 0.92 29.25
N ILE A 343 -3.41 0.78 29.37
CA ILE A 343 -2.75 0.22 30.56
C ILE A 343 -3.12 1.07 31.78
N LYS A 344 -2.93 2.38 31.70
CA LYS A 344 -3.28 3.31 32.78
C LYS A 344 -4.76 3.21 33.19
N GLU A 345 -5.68 3.17 32.21
CA GLU A 345 -7.12 3.04 32.46
C GLU A 345 -7.45 1.69 33.15
N LEU A 346 -6.81 0.60 32.71
CA LEU A 346 -7.02 -0.74 33.30
C LEU A 346 -6.47 -0.83 34.73
N VAL A 347 -5.27 -0.32 34.96
CA VAL A 347 -4.65 -0.29 36.30
C VAL A 347 -5.49 0.56 37.26
N ASN A 348 -5.99 1.73 36.83
CA ASN A 348 -6.88 2.56 37.62
C ASN A 348 -8.22 1.88 37.94
N ALA A 349 -8.70 0.96 37.07
CA ALA A 349 -9.88 0.15 37.28
C ALA A 349 -9.60 -1.12 38.13
N GLY A 350 -8.41 -1.25 38.72
CA GLY A 350 -8.02 -2.40 39.54
C GLY A 350 -7.66 -3.67 38.74
N TYR A 351 -7.46 -3.57 37.43
CA TYR A 351 -7.12 -4.71 36.59
C TYR A 351 -5.63 -5.07 36.68
N ASN A 352 -5.32 -6.28 37.12
CA ASN A 352 -3.94 -6.73 37.21
C ASN A 352 -3.45 -7.37 35.92
N LEU A 353 -2.63 -6.61 35.16
CA LEU A 353 -2.08 -7.05 33.87
C LEU A 353 -1.07 -8.19 33.97
N SER A 354 -0.39 -8.35 35.12
CA SER A 354 0.61 -9.42 35.31
C SER A 354 -0.04 -10.82 35.43
N THR A 355 -1.27 -10.90 35.91
CA THR A 355 -1.97 -12.16 36.16
C THR A 355 -3.19 -12.37 35.28
N SER A 356 -3.65 -11.31 34.62
CA SER A 356 -4.87 -11.33 33.81
C SER A 356 -4.57 -11.26 32.32
N SER A 357 -5.57 -11.57 31.49
CA SER A 357 -5.43 -11.55 30.04
C SER A 357 -5.16 -10.15 29.48
N ILE A 358 -4.09 -9.98 28.71
CA ILE A 358 -3.72 -8.73 28.05
C ILE A 358 -4.41 -8.52 26.69
N THR A 359 -5.24 -9.45 26.24
CA THR A 359 -5.96 -9.36 24.96
C THR A 359 -6.79 -8.08 24.80
N LEU A 360 -7.25 -7.50 25.94
CA LEU A 360 -7.99 -6.23 25.97
C LEU A 360 -7.23 -5.09 25.30
N LEU A 361 -5.91 -5.10 25.38
CA LEU A 361 -5.05 -4.07 24.79
C LEU A 361 -5.14 -4.02 23.25
N SER A 362 -5.55 -5.12 22.60
CA SER A 362 -5.75 -5.22 21.15
C SER A 362 -7.19 -4.97 20.67
N TRP A 363 -8.16 -4.84 21.59
CA TRP A 363 -9.57 -4.74 21.23
C TRP A 363 -9.90 -3.43 20.50
N SER A 364 -10.98 -3.45 19.70
CA SER A 364 -11.53 -2.22 19.12
C SER A 364 -11.97 -1.28 20.24
N GLN A 365 -11.90 0.03 19.98
CA GLN A 365 -12.24 1.06 20.97
C GLN A 365 -13.64 0.87 21.60
N LYS A 366 -14.62 0.48 20.78
CA LYS A 366 -15.99 0.20 21.26
C LYS A 366 -16.01 -0.97 22.25
N ARG A 367 -15.34 -2.09 21.92
CA ARG A 367 -15.29 -3.28 22.77
C ARG A 367 -14.50 -3.04 24.06
N TYR A 368 -13.37 -2.32 23.93
CA TYR A 368 -12.53 -1.95 25.05
C TYR A 368 -13.30 -1.09 26.07
N LYS A 369 -13.94 0.00 25.62
CA LYS A 369 -14.73 0.89 26.49
C LYS A 369 -15.90 0.16 27.18
N ALA A 370 -16.55 -0.76 26.49
CA ALA A 370 -17.63 -1.55 27.08
C ALA A 370 -17.13 -2.45 28.22
N LYS A 371 -15.91 -3.02 28.09
CA LYS A 371 -15.30 -3.83 29.16
C LYS A 371 -14.84 -2.96 30.33
N LEU A 372 -14.21 -1.82 30.04
CA LEU A 372 -13.74 -0.87 31.07
C LEU A 372 -14.89 -0.38 31.95
N LYS A 373 -16.04 -0.05 31.35
CA LYS A 373 -17.27 0.28 32.12
C LYS A 373 -17.67 -0.81 33.09
N LYS A 374 -17.59 -2.07 32.68
CA LYS A 374 -17.94 -3.21 33.57
C LYS A 374 -16.95 -3.38 34.72
N LEU A 375 -15.68 -3.04 34.50
CA LEU A 375 -14.66 -3.08 35.57
C LEU A 375 -14.83 -1.95 36.58
N ASN A 376 -15.28 -0.77 36.17
CA ASN A 376 -15.49 0.39 37.03
C ASN A 376 -16.82 0.33 37.85
N ILE A 377 -17.71 -0.63 37.59
CA ILE A 377 -19.00 -0.80 38.28
C ILE A 377 -18.92 -1.92 39.33
N GLY A 378 -17.89 -2.75 39.30
CA GLY A 378 -17.63 -3.83 40.27
C GLY A 378 -16.54 -3.45 41.24
#